data_6e48bff8504a1e4e1c696ace5448c0b3
#
_entry.id   6e48bff8504a1e4e1c696ace5448c0b3
#
_cell.length_a   1.000
_cell.length_b   1.000
_cell.length_c   1.000
_cell.angle_alpha   90.00
_cell.angle_beta   90.00
_cell.angle_gamma   90.00
#
_symmetry.space_group_name_H-M   'P 1'
#
loop_
_entity.id
_entity.type
_entity.pdbx_description
1 polymer ?
#
loop_
_entity_poly.entity_id
_entity_poly.type
_entity_poly.pdbx_seq_one_letter_code
_entity_poly.pdbx_strand_id
1 'polypeptide(L)'
;MIKNLVIIFLLVSTISSKAQQDNFWLYGKLKDSSNVVKNVNIINLKTNKGTFSNDFGDYKIIVSVGDTLQFTSVQHKTVYRIVNDFVYRSEILDVFLTSCTYELA
;
A
#
# COMPACT_ATOMS: atom_id res chain seq x y z
N MET A 1 33.28 22.72 -34.38
CA MET A 1 33.09 21.28 -34.50
C MET A 1 33.05 20.61 -33.16
N ILE A 2 34.00 20.82 -32.29
CA ILE A 2 34.03 20.22 -30.96
C ILE A 2 32.86 20.70 -30.10
N LYS A 3 32.43 21.92 -30.32
CA LYS A 3 31.30 22.50 -29.55
C LYS A 3 29.99 21.76 -29.76
N ASN A 4 29.75 21.28 -30.98
CA ASN A 4 28.50 20.56 -31.27
C ASN A 4 28.46 19.19 -30.60
N LEU A 5 29.61 18.55 -30.46
CA LEU A 5 29.71 17.27 -29.78
C LEU A 5 29.41 17.38 -28.30
N VAL A 6 29.87 18.45 -27.67
CA VAL A 6 29.63 18.68 -26.24
C VAL A 6 28.16 18.95 -25.97
N ILE A 7 27.49 19.69 -26.85
CA ILE A 7 26.07 19.98 -26.70
C ILE A 7 25.23 18.70 -26.79
N ILE A 8 25.54 17.82 -27.73
CA ILE A 8 24.85 16.55 -27.90
C ILE A 8 25.02 15.66 -26.65
N PHE A 9 26.22 15.65 -26.10
CA PHE A 9 26.50 14.88 -24.90
C PHE A 9 25.67 15.37 -23.71
N LEU A 10 25.53 16.67 -23.54
CA LEU A 10 24.72 17.26 -22.49
C LEU A 10 23.24 16.93 -22.62
N LEU A 11 22.73 16.89 -23.85
CA LEU A 11 21.34 16.52 -24.08
C LEU A 11 21.03 15.06 -23.69
N VAL A 12 21.95 14.17 -23.94
CA VAL A 12 21.79 12.77 -23.59
C VAL A 12 21.72 12.58 -22.07
N SER A 13 22.48 13.37 -21.33
CA SER A 13 22.52 13.23 -19.87
C SER A 13 21.23 13.65 -19.16
N THR A 14 20.37 14.42 -19.83
CA THR A 14 19.12 14.86 -19.22
C THR A 14 17.98 13.84 -19.34
N ILE A 15 18.18 12.75 -20.10
CA ILE A 15 17.15 11.75 -20.33
C ILE A 15 17.07 10.74 -19.19
N SER A 16 18.01 10.75 -18.27
CA SER A 16 18.10 9.74 -17.23
C SER A 16 17.14 9.94 -16.05
N SER A 17 16.37 11.03 -16.03
CA SER A 17 15.43 11.24 -14.94
C SER A 17 14.27 10.27 -15.06
N LYS A 18 14.18 9.35 -14.14
CA LYS A 18 13.08 8.44 -14.09
C LYS A 18 11.98 9.00 -13.22
N ALA A 19 10.75 8.79 -13.63
CA ALA A 19 9.62 9.06 -12.78
C ALA A 19 9.73 8.16 -11.56
N GLN A 20 9.98 8.74 -10.41
CA GLN A 20 9.91 8.02 -9.15
C GLN A 20 8.44 7.91 -8.77
N GLN A 21 8.04 6.72 -8.34
CA GLN A 21 6.72 6.55 -7.79
C GLN A 21 6.63 7.32 -6.48
N ASP A 22 5.64 8.16 -6.37
CA ASP A 22 5.42 8.93 -5.16
C ASP A 22 4.88 8.03 -4.07
N ASN A 23 5.59 7.96 -2.96
CA ASN A 23 5.11 7.31 -1.75
C ASN A 23 4.19 8.26 -1.00
N PHE A 24 3.18 7.69 -0.37
CA PHE A 24 2.29 8.48 0.48
C PHE A 24 1.82 7.62 1.65
N TRP A 25 1.36 8.30 2.70
CA TRP A 25 0.76 7.63 3.86
C TRP A 25 -0.68 7.30 3.54
N LEU A 26 -1.00 6.02 3.64
CA LEU A 26 -2.37 5.54 3.50
C LEU A 26 -2.93 5.26 4.88
N TYR A 27 -4.13 5.75 5.14
CA TYR A 27 -4.83 5.56 6.40
C TYR A 27 -6.08 4.74 6.15
N GLY A 28 -6.51 4.01 7.16
CA GLY A 28 -7.76 3.28 7.04
C GLY A 28 -8.21 2.68 8.35
N LYS A 29 -9.40 2.12 8.31
CA LYS A 29 -10.02 1.46 9.44
C LYS A 29 -10.44 0.05 9.03
N LEU A 30 -10.20 -0.90 9.92
CA LEU A 30 -10.55 -2.29 9.71
C LEU A 30 -11.70 -2.67 10.63
N LYS A 31 -12.74 -3.22 10.03
CA LYS A 31 -13.95 -3.62 10.75
C LYS A 31 -14.37 -5.02 10.30
N ASP A 32 -15.10 -5.71 11.14
CA ASP A 32 -15.84 -6.90 10.78
C ASP A 32 -17.31 -6.72 11.20
N SER A 33 -18.08 -7.79 11.12
CA SER A 33 -19.51 -7.71 11.44
C SER A 33 -19.78 -7.38 12.91
N SER A 34 -18.78 -7.55 13.77
CA SER A 34 -18.95 -7.32 15.21
C SER A 34 -18.47 -5.95 15.64
N ASN A 35 -17.32 -5.50 15.13
CA ASN A 35 -16.70 -4.27 15.62
C ASN A 35 -15.44 -3.92 14.80
N VAL A 36 -14.69 -2.94 15.30
CA VAL A 36 -13.34 -2.64 14.78
C VAL A 36 -12.41 -3.79 15.12
N VAL A 37 -11.41 -4.01 14.28
CA VAL A 37 -10.50 -5.16 14.41
C VAL A 37 -9.09 -4.67 14.68
N LYS A 38 -8.55 -5.03 15.83
CA LYS A 38 -7.17 -4.74 16.21
C LYS A 38 -6.24 -5.86 15.78
N ASN A 39 -4.96 -5.57 15.72
CA ASN A 39 -3.90 -6.55 15.48
C ASN A 39 -4.01 -7.25 14.13
N VAL A 40 -4.61 -6.61 13.15
CA VAL A 40 -4.56 -7.08 11.77
C VAL A 40 -3.19 -6.72 11.21
N ASN A 41 -2.54 -7.67 10.58
CA ASN A 41 -1.25 -7.44 9.93
C ASN A 41 -1.50 -6.93 8.51
N ILE A 42 -1.00 -5.75 8.21
CA ILE A 42 -1.08 -5.15 6.88
C ILE A 42 0.32 -5.13 6.28
N ILE A 43 0.51 -5.80 5.16
CA ILE A 43 1.81 -5.89 4.50
C ILE A 43 1.69 -5.35 3.09
N ASN A 44 2.61 -4.44 2.75
CA ASN A 44 2.80 -4.03 1.36
C ASN A 44 3.68 -5.09 0.69
N LEU A 45 3.07 -5.87 -0.21
CA LEU A 45 3.75 -7.01 -0.83
C LEU A 45 4.90 -6.57 -1.75
N LYS A 46 4.89 -5.34 -2.21
CA LYS A 46 5.96 -4.84 -3.07
C LYS A 46 7.21 -4.47 -2.27
N THR A 47 7.03 -3.83 -1.11
CA THR A 47 8.13 -3.34 -0.29
C THR A 47 8.47 -4.27 0.86
N ASN A 48 7.60 -5.24 1.17
CA ASN A 48 7.67 -6.13 2.33
C ASN A 48 7.62 -5.39 3.67
N LYS A 49 7.16 -4.16 3.67
CA LYS A 49 6.97 -3.40 4.90
C LYS A 49 5.56 -3.60 5.40
N GLY A 50 5.40 -3.63 6.70
CA GLY A 50 4.11 -3.90 7.30
C GLY A 50 3.83 -3.08 8.53
N THR A 51 2.59 -3.16 8.98
CA THR A 51 2.11 -2.52 10.20
C THR A 51 0.96 -3.35 10.76
N PHE A 52 0.48 -2.96 11.93
CA PHE A 52 -0.69 -3.59 12.57
C PHE A 52 -1.74 -2.56 12.85
N SER A 53 -3.00 -2.96 12.80
CA SER A 53 -4.08 -2.10 13.24
C SER A 53 -4.05 -1.97 14.77
N ASN A 54 -4.45 -0.80 15.26
CA ASN A 54 -4.47 -0.51 16.69
C ASN A 54 -5.80 -0.93 17.32
N ASP A 55 -6.00 -0.58 18.59
CA ASP A 55 -7.19 -0.97 19.34
C ASP A 55 -8.50 -0.42 18.74
N PHE A 56 -8.40 0.64 17.96
CA PHE A 56 -9.55 1.25 17.28
C PHE A 56 -9.74 0.74 15.86
N GLY A 57 -8.91 -0.22 15.44
CA GLY A 57 -8.94 -0.73 14.08
C GLY A 57 -8.26 0.17 13.06
N ASP A 58 -7.60 1.21 13.49
CA ASP A 58 -6.93 2.14 12.58
C ASP A 58 -5.55 1.64 12.20
N TYR A 59 -5.16 1.90 10.96
CA TYR A 59 -3.81 1.60 10.49
C TYR A 59 -3.30 2.73 9.60
N LYS A 60 -1.98 2.78 9.46
CA LYS A 60 -1.32 3.63 8.47
C LYS A 60 -0.12 2.90 7.91
N ILE A 61 0.12 3.06 6.62
CA ILE A 61 1.22 2.39 5.93
C ILE A 61 1.66 3.24 4.75
N ILE A 62 2.96 3.21 4.44
CA ILE A 62 3.49 3.91 3.28
C ILE A 62 3.29 3.04 2.05
N VAL A 63 2.70 3.61 1.01
CA VAL A 63 2.38 2.92 -0.23
C VAL A 63 2.60 3.83 -1.43
N SER A 64 2.60 3.22 -2.61
CA SER A 64 2.56 3.90 -3.90
C SER A 64 1.44 3.31 -4.74
N VAL A 65 0.98 4.06 -5.73
CA VAL A 65 -0.01 3.55 -6.67
C VAL A 65 0.52 2.30 -7.35
N GLY A 66 -0.30 1.26 -7.41
CA GLY A 66 0.07 -0.04 -7.98
C GLY A 66 0.52 -1.06 -6.96
N ASP A 67 0.77 -0.64 -5.73
CA ASP A 67 1.14 -1.58 -4.67
C ASP A 67 -0.05 -2.46 -4.28
N THR A 68 0.24 -3.69 -3.86
CA THR A 68 -0.77 -4.60 -3.34
C THR A 68 -0.58 -4.74 -1.84
N LEU A 69 -1.66 -4.54 -1.10
CA LEU A 69 -1.68 -4.70 0.36
C LEU A 69 -2.37 -6.00 0.71
N GLN A 70 -1.79 -6.71 1.66
CA GLN A 70 -2.33 -7.94 2.21
C GLN A 70 -2.75 -7.70 3.65
N PHE A 71 -4.00 -8.02 3.96
CA PHE A 71 -4.56 -7.89 5.31
C PHE A 71 -4.78 -9.28 5.87
N THR A 72 -4.06 -9.63 6.94
CA THR A 72 -4.17 -10.95 7.56
C THR A 72 -4.48 -10.85 9.04
N SER A 73 -5.28 -11.77 9.52
CA SER A 73 -5.65 -11.91 10.91
C SER A 73 -5.92 -13.38 11.19
N VAL A 74 -5.73 -13.80 12.44
CA VAL A 74 -5.96 -15.19 12.82
C VAL A 74 -7.42 -15.58 12.64
N GLN A 75 -8.35 -14.65 12.81
CA GLN A 75 -9.77 -14.92 12.83
C GLN A 75 -10.50 -14.53 11.56
N HIS A 76 -9.78 -14.03 10.54
CA HIS A 76 -10.41 -13.48 9.35
C HIS A 76 -9.78 -14.04 8.10
N LYS A 77 -10.56 -14.05 7.03
CA LYS A 77 -10.05 -14.41 5.71
C LYS A 77 -9.07 -13.33 5.24
N THR A 78 -8.01 -13.76 4.59
CA THR A 78 -7.03 -12.83 4.04
C THR A 78 -7.65 -11.99 2.93
N VAL A 79 -7.37 -10.70 2.94
CA VAL A 79 -7.90 -9.75 1.96
C VAL A 79 -6.72 -9.08 1.26
N TYR A 80 -6.86 -8.91 -0.05
CA TYR A 80 -5.88 -8.19 -0.87
C TYR A 80 -6.54 -6.95 -1.48
N ARG A 81 -5.82 -5.85 -1.48
CA ARG A 81 -6.29 -4.61 -2.10
C ARG A 81 -5.16 -3.96 -2.87
N ILE A 82 -5.48 -3.44 -4.03
CA ILE A 82 -4.52 -2.71 -4.86
C ILE A 82 -4.71 -1.23 -4.62
N VAL A 83 -3.60 -0.52 -4.46
CA VAL A 83 -3.60 0.94 -4.32
C VAL A 83 -3.78 1.54 -5.71
N ASN A 84 -4.99 2.04 -5.99
CA ASN A 84 -5.33 2.65 -7.27
C ASN A 84 -5.36 4.18 -7.16
N ASP A 85 -5.71 4.85 -8.25
CA ASP A 85 -5.76 6.31 -8.27
C ASP A 85 -6.79 6.88 -7.32
N PHE A 86 -7.91 6.19 -7.12
CA PHE A 86 -8.93 6.63 -6.18
C PHE A 86 -8.38 6.62 -4.75
N VAL A 87 -7.69 5.55 -4.37
CA VAL A 87 -7.05 5.41 -3.06
C VAL A 87 -5.98 6.49 -2.89
N TYR A 88 -5.20 6.74 -3.93
CA TYR A 88 -4.18 7.78 -3.90
C TYR A 88 -4.77 9.15 -3.61
N ARG A 89 -5.87 9.49 -4.27
CA ARG A 89 -6.49 10.80 -4.10
C ARG A 89 -7.16 10.97 -2.75
N SER A 90 -7.78 9.91 -2.24
CA SER A 90 -8.47 9.98 -0.94
C SER A 90 -7.53 9.78 0.24
N GLU A 91 -6.43 9.07 0.02
CA GLU A 91 -5.47 8.67 1.07
C GLU A 91 -6.11 7.83 2.17
N ILE A 92 -7.28 7.26 1.90
CA ILE A 92 -8.02 6.44 2.86
C ILE A 92 -8.44 5.15 2.17
N LEU A 93 -8.26 4.04 2.88
CA LEU A 93 -8.77 2.75 2.46
C LEU A 93 -9.27 1.99 3.68
N ASP A 94 -10.58 1.97 3.85
CA ASP A 94 -11.23 1.17 4.88
C ASP A 94 -11.52 -0.21 4.31
N VAL A 95 -11.32 -1.25 5.11
CA VAL A 95 -11.48 -2.63 4.68
C VAL A 95 -12.40 -3.36 5.66
N PHE A 96 -13.34 -4.10 5.10
CA PHE A 96 -14.22 -4.96 5.87
C PHE A 96 -13.68 -6.38 5.81
N LEU A 97 -13.49 -7.00 6.98
CA LEU A 97 -12.94 -8.34 7.10
C LEU A 97 -14.06 -9.33 7.38
N THR A 98 -13.94 -10.51 6.77
CA THR A 98 -14.88 -11.59 6.95
C THR A 98 -14.26 -12.64 7.87
N SER A 99 -15.01 -13.03 8.89
CA SER A 99 -14.53 -14.02 9.85
C SER A 99 -14.37 -15.40 9.21
N CYS A 100 -13.31 -16.08 9.62
CA CYS A 100 -13.13 -17.50 9.30
C CYS A 100 -13.81 -18.32 10.36
N THR A 101 -14.60 -19.32 9.93
CA THR A 101 -15.17 -20.27 10.84
C THR A 101 -14.31 -21.53 10.79
N TYR A 102 -13.65 -21.83 11.89
CA TYR A 102 -12.93 -23.10 12.01
C TYR A 102 -13.84 -24.11 12.67
N GLU A 103 -14.15 -25.18 11.96
CA GLU A 103 -14.84 -26.28 12.55
C GLU A 103 -13.80 -27.20 13.19
N LEU A 104 -13.90 -27.33 14.50
CA LEU A 104 -13.13 -28.32 15.21
C LEU A 104 -13.93 -29.62 15.16
N ALA A 105 -13.47 -30.51 14.32
CA ALA A 105 -14.10 -31.82 14.23
C ALA A 105 -13.80 -32.64 15.47
#